data_12e23857a430e0a94a484f89cae6d985
#
_entry.id   12e23857a430e0a94a484f89cae6d985
#
_cell.length_a   1.000
_cell.length_b   1.000
_cell.length_c   1.000
_cell.angle_alpha   90.00
_cell.angle_beta   90.00
_cell.angle_gamma   90.00
#
_symmetry.space_group_name_H-M   'P 1'
#
loop_
_entity.id
_entity.type
_entity.pdbx_description
1 polymer ?
#
loop_
_entity_poly.entity_id
_entity_poly.type
_entity_poly.pdbx_seq_one_letter_code
_entity_poly.pdbx_strand_id
1 'polypeptide(L)'
;GLDTYYMKLEETINMILDVELPLLRKIDIAYVPKIKKLLSIIAESSPFMLNTSKVSGAMEINRTTLLSYLKSLTDAKLIASLYKDSRGVSSLQKPDKVFLENTNLMYLFQGENVDEGNIRETFLVNQLSYNQIVEFSEVSDFFVNNKYTIECGGKSKTGEQIKNLENAFIAADGIEIGIGSKIPLWLFGFLY
;
A
#
# COMPACT_ATOMS: atom_id res chain seq x y z
N GLY A 1 -0.94 9.30 -25.17
CA GLY A 1 -2.13 8.67 -24.63
C GLY A 1 -1.81 7.80 -23.39
N LEU A 2 -2.80 7.06 -22.90
CA LEU A 2 -2.62 6.19 -21.71
C LEU A 2 -1.54 5.14 -21.90
N ASP A 3 -1.45 4.52 -23.08
CA ASP A 3 -0.41 3.53 -23.39
C ASP A 3 1.00 4.09 -23.23
N THR A 4 1.23 5.31 -23.70
CA THR A 4 2.52 6.00 -23.55
C THR A 4 2.81 6.31 -22.06
N TYR A 5 1.79 6.62 -21.28
CA TYR A 5 1.91 6.85 -19.86
C TYR A 5 2.35 5.58 -19.12
N TYR A 6 1.65 4.45 -19.35
CA TYR A 6 2.00 3.18 -18.70
C TYR A 6 3.36 2.64 -19.15
N MET A 7 3.72 2.80 -20.43
CA MET A 7 5.05 2.45 -20.90
C MET A 7 6.14 3.25 -20.15
N LYS A 8 5.98 4.55 -19.97
CA LYS A 8 6.93 5.36 -19.20
C LYS A 8 6.95 5.01 -17.72
N LEU A 9 5.81 4.66 -17.13
CA LEU A 9 5.73 4.23 -15.75
C LEU A 9 6.49 2.91 -15.55
N GLU A 10 6.34 1.96 -16.48
CA GLU A 10 7.09 0.70 -16.48
C GLU A 10 8.60 0.93 -16.65
N GLU A 11 9.01 1.80 -17.57
CA GLU A 11 10.41 2.21 -17.73
C GLU A 11 10.98 2.80 -16.44
N THR A 12 10.21 3.65 -15.75
CA THR A 12 10.60 4.23 -14.46
C THR A 12 10.78 3.16 -13.39
N ILE A 13 9.84 2.22 -13.27
CA ILE A 13 9.96 1.10 -12.31
C ILE A 13 11.20 0.26 -12.61
N ASN A 14 11.44 -0.05 -13.87
CA ASN A 14 12.61 -0.81 -14.28
C ASN A 14 13.90 -0.04 -13.95
N MET A 15 13.96 1.27 -14.18
CA MET A 15 15.10 2.09 -13.79
C MET A 15 15.35 2.06 -12.27
N ILE A 16 14.31 2.20 -11.47
CA ILE A 16 14.40 2.09 -10.01
C ILE A 16 14.98 0.72 -9.61
N LEU A 17 14.44 -0.36 -10.16
CA LEU A 17 14.83 -1.73 -9.77
C LEU A 17 16.20 -2.15 -10.29
N ASP A 18 16.53 -1.80 -11.54
CA ASP A 18 17.74 -2.26 -12.21
C ASP A 18 18.96 -1.36 -11.94
N VAL A 19 18.74 -0.09 -11.63
CA VAL A 19 19.81 0.91 -11.48
C VAL A 19 19.82 1.53 -10.09
N GLU A 20 18.73 2.17 -9.66
CA GLU A 20 18.76 2.96 -8.41
C GLU A 20 18.87 2.09 -7.16
N LEU A 21 18.12 1.00 -7.05
CA LEU A 21 18.19 0.11 -5.89
C LEU A 21 19.58 -0.52 -5.72
N PRO A 22 20.22 -1.09 -6.76
CA PRO A 22 21.59 -1.57 -6.65
C PRO A 22 22.59 -0.49 -6.21
N LEU A 23 22.52 0.68 -6.81
CA LEU A 23 23.46 1.77 -6.52
C LEU A 23 23.26 2.37 -5.13
N LEU A 24 22.00 2.71 -4.75
CA LEU A 24 21.70 3.46 -3.53
C LEU A 24 21.63 2.55 -2.29
N ARG A 25 21.22 1.30 -2.46
CA ARG A 25 21.04 0.34 -1.35
C ARG A 25 22.12 -0.72 -1.32
N LYS A 26 23.10 -0.68 -2.23
CA LYS A 26 24.18 -1.68 -2.35
C LYS A 26 23.64 -3.10 -2.47
N ILE A 27 22.53 -3.25 -3.17
CA ILE A 27 21.94 -4.56 -3.47
C ILE A 27 22.73 -5.15 -4.63
N ASP A 28 23.19 -6.38 -4.47
CA ASP A 28 23.82 -7.12 -5.56
C ASP A 28 22.82 -7.29 -6.71
N ILE A 29 23.24 -6.96 -7.94
CA ILE A 29 22.43 -7.04 -9.16
C ILE A 29 21.86 -8.46 -9.34
N ALA A 30 22.54 -9.49 -8.87
CA ALA A 30 22.05 -10.87 -8.89
C ALA A 30 20.72 -11.07 -8.14
N TYR A 31 20.36 -10.17 -7.22
CA TYR A 31 19.11 -10.26 -6.47
C TYR A 31 17.94 -9.47 -7.10
N VAL A 32 18.22 -8.59 -8.07
CA VAL A 32 17.16 -7.78 -8.74
C VAL A 32 16.04 -8.63 -9.33
N PRO A 33 16.29 -9.77 -10.02
CA PRO A 33 15.20 -10.62 -10.51
C PRO A 33 14.27 -11.14 -9.41
N LYS A 34 14.81 -11.43 -8.22
CA LYS A 34 14.00 -11.86 -7.07
C LYS A 34 13.16 -10.70 -6.50
N ILE A 35 13.70 -9.49 -6.48
CA ILE A 35 12.95 -8.29 -6.04
C ILE A 35 11.83 -7.99 -7.04
N LYS A 36 12.07 -8.08 -8.34
CA LYS A 36 11.03 -7.94 -9.38
C LYS A 36 9.93 -9.01 -9.21
N LYS A 37 10.30 -10.26 -8.98
CA LYS A 37 9.36 -11.34 -8.69
C LYS A 37 8.51 -11.04 -7.44
N LEU A 38 9.12 -10.49 -6.38
CA LEU A 38 8.38 -10.10 -5.18
C LEU A 38 7.38 -8.98 -5.48
N LEU A 39 7.79 -7.96 -6.24
CA LEU A 39 6.87 -6.88 -6.64
C LEU A 39 5.69 -7.41 -7.45
N SER A 40 5.90 -8.34 -8.37
CA SER A 40 4.82 -8.99 -9.13
C SER A 40 3.85 -9.76 -8.21
N ILE A 41 4.37 -10.54 -7.25
CA ILE A 41 3.52 -11.25 -6.26
C ILE A 41 2.66 -10.27 -5.45
N ILE A 42 3.26 -9.14 -5.04
CA ILE A 42 2.53 -8.10 -4.32
C ILE A 42 1.48 -7.48 -5.24
N ALA A 43 1.83 -7.15 -6.46
CA ALA A 43 0.95 -6.51 -7.43
C ALA A 43 -0.30 -7.34 -7.74
N GLU A 44 -0.16 -8.65 -7.87
CA GLU A 44 -1.28 -9.57 -8.14
C GLU A 44 -2.27 -9.68 -6.97
N SER A 45 -1.84 -9.41 -5.75
CA SER A 45 -2.63 -9.65 -4.53
C SER A 45 -2.90 -8.40 -3.71
N SER A 46 -2.39 -7.24 -4.11
CA SER A 46 -2.45 -5.99 -3.33
C SER A 46 -3.87 -5.39 -3.30
N PRO A 47 -4.29 -4.87 -2.13
CA PRO A 47 -3.64 -4.95 -0.82
C PRO A 47 -3.78 -6.34 -0.20
N PHE A 48 -2.76 -6.81 0.52
CA PHE A 48 -2.83 -8.14 1.11
C PHE A 48 -2.12 -8.24 2.47
N MET A 49 -2.59 -9.21 3.28
CA MET A 49 -1.96 -9.60 4.54
C MET A 49 -0.75 -10.49 4.25
N LEU A 50 0.43 -10.06 4.65
CA LEU A 50 1.66 -10.77 4.32
C LEU A 50 1.80 -12.09 5.07
N ASN A 51 1.78 -13.20 4.34
CA ASN A 51 2.21 -14.50 4.84
C ASN A 51 3.69 -14.73 4.46
N THR A 52 4.60 -14.42 5.39
CA THR A 52 6.04 -14.50 5.13
C THR A 52 6.50 -15.91 4.77
N SER A 53 5.95 -16.95 5.40
CA SER A 53 6.35 -18.34 5.12
C SER A 53 5.94 -18.78 3.71
N LYS A 54 4.72 -18.41 3.30
CA LYS A 54 4.24 -18.72 1.94
C LYS A 54 5.07 -17.99 0.87
N VAL A 55 5.30 -16.69 1.05
CA VAL A 55 6.04 -15.88 0.08
C VAL A 55 7.52 -16.27 0.02
N SER A 56 8.18 -16.44 1.18
CA SER A 56 9.59 -16.85 1.20
C SER A 56 9.80 -18.25 0.61
N GLY A 57 8.87 -19.17 0.84
CA GLY A 57 8.89 -20.50 0.20
C GLY A 57 8.73 -20.43 -1.32
N ALA A 58 7.77 -19.66 -1.83
CA ALA A 58 7.56 -19.48 -3.27
C ALA A 58 8.73 -18.78 -3.99
N MET A 59 9.51 -18.01 -3.26
CA MET A 59 10.69 -17.30 -3.76
C MET A 59 12.01 -18.03 -3.51
N GLU A 60 11.99 -19.11 -2.75
CA GLU A 60 13.19 -19.86 -2.33
C GLU A 60 14.23 -18.96 -1.64
N ILE A 61 13.75 -18.12 -0.69
CA ILE A 61 14.58 -17.23 0.12
C ILE A 61 14.20 -17.37 1.60
N ASN A 62 15.11 -17.00 2.49
CA ASN A 62 14.79 -16.96 3.90
C ASN A 62 13.95 -15.70 4.27
N ARG A 63 13.35 -15.75 5.47
CA ARG A 63 12.50 -14.66 5.97
C ARG A 63 13.23 -13.31 6.05
N THR A 64 14.47 -13.32 6.50
CA THR A 64 15.26 -12.08 6.65
C THR A 64 15.48 -11.40 5.30
N THR A 65 15.84 -12.18 4.29
CA THR A 65 16.00 -11.70 2.91
C THR A 65 14.65 -11.14 2.37
N LEU A 66 13.53 -11.83 2.60
CA LEU A 66 12.21 -11.34 2.19
C LEU A 66 11.91 -9.98 2.82
N LEU A 67 12.11 -9.83 4.13
CA LEU A 67 11.86 -8.57 4.83
C LEU A 67 12.78 -7.45 4.36
N SER A 68 14.05 -7.76 4.04
CA SER A 68 14.99 -6.80 3.43
C SER A 68 14.51 -6.33 2.06
N TYR A 69 13.98 -7.23 1.21
CA TYR A 69 13.43 -6.85 -0.09
C TYR A 69 12.17 -6.00 0.03
N LEU A 70 11.26 -6.34 0.96
CA LEU A 70 10.08 -5.52 1.24
C LEU A 70 10.48 -4.11 1.68
N LYS A 71 11.47 -4.01 2.57
CA LYS A 71 12.00 -2.70 2.97
C LYS A 71 12.57 -1.94 1.79
N SER A 72 13.33 -2.57 0.93
CA SER A 72 13.90 -1.92 -0.27
C SER A 72 12.81 -1.40 -1.21
N LEU A 73 11.75 -2.18 -1.44
CA LEU A 73 10.60 -1.75 -2.24
C LEU A 73 9.80 -0.61 -1.59
N THR A 74 9.65 -0.63 -0.25
CA THR A 74 9.01 0.46 0.50
C THR A 74 9.83 1.75 0.43
N ASP A 75 11.14 1.65 0.61
CA ASP A 75 12.06 2.79 0.54
C ASP A 75 12.14 3.38 -0.87
N ALA A 76 11.95 2.55 -1.90
CA ALA A 76 11.88 2.95 -3.30
C ALA A 76 10.50 3.50 -3.73
N LYS A 77 9.55 3.56 -2.80
CA LYS A 77 8.18 4.02 -3.07
C LYS A 77 7.47 3.23 -4.17
N LEU A 78 7.70 1.93 -4.22
CA LEU A 78 6.96 0.99 -5.07
C LEU A 78 5.85 0.28 -4.31
N ILE A 79 6.00 0.14 -2.98
CA ILE A 79 4.98 -0.40 -2.08
C ILE A 79 4.86 0.46 -0.82
N ALA A 80 3.70 0.43 -0.19
CA ALA A 80 3.45 0.94 1.15
C ALA A 80 3.25 -0.23 2.13
N SER A 81 4.01 -0.23 3.23
CA SER A 81 3.96 -1.26 4.26
C SER A 81 3.33 -0.70 5.52
N LEU A 82 2.20 -1.26 5.97
CA LEU A 82 1.53 -0.88 7.21
C LEU A 82 1.82 -1.87 8.32
N TYR A 83 1.96 -1.32 9.52
CA TYR A 83 2.21 -2.05 10.76
C TYR A 83 1.13 -1.71 11.78
N LYS A 84 0.79 -2.63 12.67
CA LYS A 84 -0.17 -2.41 13.76
C LYS A 84 0.34 -1.39 14.79
N ASP A 85 1.64 -1.36 15.03
CA ASP A 85 2.32 -0.32 15.84
C ASP A 85 3.56 0.12 15.06
N SER A 86 3.54 1.34 14.58
CA SER A 86 4.64 1.90 13.79
C SER A 86 5.77 2.45 14.65
N ARG A 87 5.57 2.55 15.98
CA ARG A 87 6.57 3.06 16.93
C ARG A 87 7.66 2.03 17.15
N GLY A 88 8.89 2.40 16.81
CA GLY A 88 10.05 1.53 17.01
C GLY A 88 10.13 0.35 16.04
N VAL A 89 9.46 0.43 14.89
CA VAL A 89 9.55 -0.58 13.83
C VAL A 89 11.02 -0.80 13.44
N SER A 90 11.51 -2.02 13.65
CA SER A 90 12.82 -2.41 13.15
C SER A 90 12.80 -2.57 11.63
N SER A 91 13.95 -2.36 10.99
CA SER A 91 14.07 -2.51 9.53
C SER A 91 13.70 -3.91 9.00
N LEU A 92 13.61 -4.89 9.88
CA LEU A 92 13.27 -6.29 9.56
C LEU A 92 11.96 -6.74 10.23
N GLN A 93 11.11 -5.80 10.64
CA GLN A 93 9.79 -6.14 11.14
C GLN A 93 8.88 -6.56 9.99
N LYS A 94 8.05 -7.57 10.22
CA LYS A 94 7.05 -8.02 9.26
C LYS A 94 5.92 -6.97 9.18
N PRO A 95 5.59 -6.42 8.01
CA PRO A 95 4.37 -5.62 7.86
C PRO A 95 3.12 -6.48 8.03
N ASP A 96 2.07 -5.89 8.58
CA ASP A 96 0.75 -6.53 8.71
C ASP A 96 -0.01 -6.50 7.39
N LYS A 97 -0.01 -5.38 6.69
CA LYS A 97 -0.64 -5.22 5.38
C LYS A 97 0.29 -4.50 4.41
N VAL A 98 0.28 -4.92 3.15
CA VAL A 98 1.12 -4.36 2.09
C VAL A 98 0.24 -3.89 0.95
N PHE A 99 0.51 -2.71 0.44
CA PHE A 99 -0.14 -2.07 -0.70
C PHE A 99 0.89 -1.78 -1.80
N LEU A 100 0.45 -1.66 -3.04
CA LEU A 100 1.21 -0.88 -4.02
C LEU A 100 1.22 0.60 -3.59
N GLU A 101 2.28 1.34 -3.93
CA GLU A 101 2.42 2.73 -3.47
C GLU A 101 1.25 3.63 -3.93
N ASN A 102 0.74 3.40 -5.14
CA ASN A 102 -0.39 4.18 -5.66
C ASN A 102 -1.24 3.40 -6.67
N THR A 103 -2.40 3.93 -6.97
CA THR A 103 -3.37 3.30 -7.86
C THR A 103 -2.90 3.17 -9.32
N ASN A 104 -2.00 4.02 -9.80
CA ASN A 104 -1.44 3.89 -11.15
C ASN A 104 -0.64 2.59 -11.31
N LEU A 105 0.07 2.18 -10.26
CA LEU A 105 0.77 0.89 -10.24
C LEU A 105 -0.21 -0.28 -10.28
N MET A 106 -1.38 -0.17 -9.64
CA MET A 106 -2.41 -1.20 -9.71
C MET A 106 -2.89 -1.39 -11.15
N TYR A 107 -3.23 -0.29 -11.84
CA TYR A 107 -3.65 -0.35 -13.25
C TYR A 107 -2.54 -0.85 -14.17
N LEU A 108 -1.28 -0.49 -13.93
CA LEU A 108 -0.15 -0.99 -14.71
C LEU A 108 -0.02 -2.51 -14.63
N PHE A 109 -0.14 -3.08 -13.42
CA PHE A 109 0.09 -4.51 -13.21
C PHE A 109 -1.14 -5.39 -13.42
N GLN A 110 -2.34 -4.89 -13.12
CA GLN A 110 -3.59 -5.66 -13.15
C GLN A 110 -4.51 -5.28 -14.32
N GLY A 111 -4.19 -4.18 -15.03
CA GLY A 111 -5.03 -3.67 -16.12
C GLY A 111 -6.42 -3.26 -15.64
N GLU A 112 -7.44 -3.65 -16.41
CA GLU A 112 -8.86 -3.34 -16.08
C GLU A 112 -9.46 -4.26 -15.01
N ASN A 113 -8.74 -5.28 -14.55
CA ASN A 113 -9.23 -6.24 -13.56
C ASN A 113 -9.03 -5.79 -12.11
N VAL A 114 -8.72 -4.52 -11.89
CA VAL A 114 -8.47 -3.97 -10.55
C VAL A 114 -9.78 -3.90 -9.76
N ASP A 115 -9.76 -4.44 -8.54
CA ASP A 115 -10.89 -4.35 -7.62
C ASP A 115 -11.05 -2.92 -7.09
N GLU A 116 -12.27 -2.38 -7.17
CA GLU A 116 -12.58 -1.01 -6.75
C GLU A 116 -12.33 -0.77 -5.24
N GLY A 117 -12.57 -1.76 -4.39
CA GLY A 117 -12.30 -1.66 -2.96
C GLY A 117 -10.81 -1.48 -2.72
N ASN A 118 -10.00 -2.26 -3.42
CA ASN A 118 -8.54 -2.18 -3.37
C ASN A 118 -8.00 -0.84 -3.89
N ILE A 119 -8.61 -0.29 -4.94
CA ILE A 119 -8.28 1.06 -5.45
C ILE A 119 -8.52 2.11 -4.36
N ARG A 120 -9.69 2.08 -3.70
CA ARG A 120 -10.07 3.04 -2.65
C ARG A 120 -9.11 3.01 -1.48
N GLU A 121 -8.80 1.81 -0.98
CA GLU A 121 -7.85 1.65 0.13
C GLU A 121 -6.44 2.10 -0.26
N THR A 122 -5.95 1.72 -1.44
CA THR A 122 -4.62 2.12 -1.94
C THR A 122 -4.53 3.63 -2.12
N PHE A 123 -5.56 4.27 -2.68
CA PHE A 123 -5.65 5.73 -2.78
C PHE A 123 -5.56 6.37 -1.40
N LEU A 124 -6.36 5.90 -0.44
CA LEU A 124 -6.43 6.49 0.89
C LEU A 124 -5.09 6.37 1.64
N VAL A 125 -4.45 5.18 1.61
CA VAL A 125 -3.11 4.99 2.19
C VAL A 125 -2.09 5.93 1.57
N ASN A 126 -2.06 6.02 0.24
CA ASN A 126 -1.12 6.89 -0.47
C ASN A 126 -1.27 8.36 -0.04
N GLN A 127 -2.51 8.87 -0.01
CA GLN A 127 -2.76 10.27 0.35
C GLN A 127 -2.47 10.56 1.83
N LEU A 128 -2.89 9.70 2.73
CA LEU A 128 -2.65 9.87 4.17
C LEU A 128 -1.17 9.76 4.53
N SER A 129 -0.43 8.84 3.93
CA SER A 129 0.97 8.56 4.27
C SER A 129 1.93 9.70 3.91
N TYR A 130 1.47 10.72 3.19
CA TYR A 130 2.29 11.88 2.86
C TYR A 130 2.65 12.71 4.12
N ASN A 131 1.67 12.98 4.99
CA ASN A 131 1.86 13.82 6.18
C ASN A 131 1.35 13.19 7.48
N GLN A 132 0.84 11.96 7.44
CA GLN A 132 0.24 11.30 8.59
C GLN A 132 0.94 9.97 8.89
N ILE A 133 0.87 9.54 10.14
CA ILE A 133 1.27 8.19 10.55
C ILE A 133 0.07 7.28 10.30
N VAL A 134 0.17 6.38 9.35
CA VAL A 134 -0.88 5.42 9.00
C VAL A 134 -0.47 4.03 9.46
N GLU A 135 -1.32 3.40 10.24
CA GLU A 135 -1.11 2.09 10.85
C GLU A 135 -2.22 1.12 10.41
N PHE A 136 -1.88 -0.16 10.39
CA PHE A 136 -2.87 -1.23 10.23
C PHE A 136 -3.81 -1.27 11.43
N SER A 137 -5.11 -1.42 11.18
CA SER A 137 -6.13 -1.57 12.21
C SER A 137 -6.76 -2.96 12.15
N GLU A 138 -7.03 -3.57 13.31
CA GLU A 138 -7.76 -4.84 13.38
C GLU A 138 -9.29 -4.65 13.36
N VAL A 139 -9.76 -3.43 13.62
CA VAL A 139 -11.19 -3.10 13.75
C VAL A 139 -11.73 -2.28 12.59
N SER A 140 -10.83 -1.79 11.71
CA SER A 140 -11.17 -0.99 10.53
C SER A 140 -10.09 -1.17 9.48
N ASP A 141 -10.08 -0.34 8.45
CA ASP A 141 -9.02 -0.39 7.45
C ASP A 141 -7.73 0.29 7.93
N PHE A 142 -7.84 1.44 8.62
CA PHE A 142 -6.69 2.26 9.02
C PHE A 142 -6.85 2.88 10.40
N PHE A 143 -5.71 2.99 11.11
CA PHE A 143 -5.58 3.82 12.31
C PHE A 143 -4.57 4.92 12.03
N VAL A 144 -4.93 6.19 12.28
CA VAL A 144 -4.16 7.35 11.82
C VAL A 144 -3.81 8.24 13.01
N ASN A 145 -2.51 8.58 13.11
CA ASN A 145 -1.95 9.45 14.15
C ASN A 145 -2.28 9.01 15.59
N ASN A 146 -2.40 7.73 15.84
CA ASN A 146 -2.81 7.18 17.15
C ASN A 146 -4.15 7.76 17.67
N LYS A 147 -5.03 8.19 16.77
CA LYS A 147 -6.25 8.91 17.17
C LYS A 147 -7.47 8.60 16.32
N TYR A 148 -7.32 8.54 15.02
CA TYR A 148 -8.43 8.43 14.10
C TYR A 148 -8.56 7.02 13.55
N THR A 149 -9.75 6.44 13.66
CA THR A 149 -10.10 5.16 13.02
C THR A 149 -10.81 5.47 11.71
N ILE A 150 -10.27 4.95 10.60
CA ILE A 150 -10.84 5.23 9.27
C ILE A 150 -11.20 3.93 8.58
N GLU A 151 -12.43 3.85 8.13
CA GLU A 151 -12.95 2.79 7.28
C GLU A 151 -13.14 3.32 5.86
N CYS A 152 -12.71 2.56 4.86
CA CYS A 152 -12.79 2.95 3.45
C CYS A 152 -13.87 2.15 2.73
N GLY A 153 -14.57 2.76 1.78
CA GLY A 153 -15.55 2.02 0.99
C GLY A 153 -16.33 2.87 0.01
N GLY A 154 -17.30 2.24 -0.64
CA GLY A 154 -18.21 2.91 -1.57
C GLY A 154 -19.32 3.68 -0.85
N LYS A 155 -20.21 4.32 -1.63
CA LYS A 155 -21.34 5.14 -1.18
C LYS A 155 -22.21 4.47 -0.12
N SER A 156 -22.42 3.16 -0.23
CA SER A 156 -23.31 2.39 0.67
C SER A 156 -22.64 1.92 1.97
N LYS A 157 -21.35 2.17 2.17
CA LYS A 157 -20.63 1.75 3.38
C LYS A 157 -21.28 2.35 4.63
N THR A 158 -21.64 1.52 5.61
CA THR A 158 -22.38 1.93 6.81
C THR A 158 -21.51 2.19 8.02
N GLY A 159 -20.26 1.65 8.05
CA GLY A 159 -19.35 1.78 9.18
C GLY A 159 -19.82 1.07 10.45
N GLU A 160 -20.59 -0.02 10.36
CA GLU A 160 -21.08 -0.77 11.51
C GLU A 160 -19.97 -1.21 12.46
N GLN A 161 -18.76 -1.49 11.93
CA GLN A 161 -17.60 -1.92 12.71
C GLN A 161 -17.05 -0.81 13.61
N ILE A 162 -17.22 0.45 13.21
CA ILE A 162 -16.61 1.62 13.86
C ILE A 162 -17.63 2.52 14.55
N LYS A 163 -18.93 2.22 14.51
CA LYS A 163 -20.02 3.10 14.98
C LYS A 163 -19.93 3.51 16.45
N ASN A 164 -19.29 2.67 17.29
CA ASN A 164 -19.15 2.89 18.71
C ASN A 164 -17.76 3.42 19.11
N LEU A 165 -16.91 3.72 18.13
CA LEU A 165 -15.56 4.23 18.36
C LEU A 165 -15.55 5.77 18.29
N GLU A 166 -14.83 6.38 19.21
CA GLU A 166 -14.55 7.82 19.14
C GLU A 166 -13.58 8.11 17.98
N ASN A 167 -13.71 9.31 17.39
CA ASN A 167 -12.86 9.74 16.26
C ASN A 167 -12.85 8.76 15.07
N ALA A 168 -13.99 8.13 14.82
CA ALA A 168 -14.13 7.16 13.75
C ALA A 168 -14.85 7.78 12.53
N PHE A 169 -14.30 7.56 11.34
CA PHE A 169 -14.75 8.15 10.09
C PHE A 169 -14.83 7.10 8.98
N ILE A 170 -15.71 7.36 8.02
CA ILE A 170 -15.82 6.57 6.79
C ILE A 170 -15.33 7.43 5.63
N ALA A 171 -14.25 7.03 4.99
CA ALA A 171 -13.80 7.59 3.70
C ALA A 171 -14.65 6.94 2.59
N ALA A 172 -15.68 7.63 2.14
CA ALA A 172 -16.65 7.09 1.22
C ALA A 172 -16.45 7.60 -0.22
N ASP A 173 -16.27 6.66 -1.14
CA ASP A 173 -16.27 6.94 -2.56
C ASP A 173 -17.69 7.09 -3.11
N GLY A 174 -17.85 7.82 -4.24
CA GLY A 174 -19.11 8.03 -4.92
C GLY A 174 -20.08 8.98 -4.20
N ILE A 175 -19.60 9.82 -3.28
CA ILE A 175 -20.34 10.93 -2.66
C ILE A 175 -19.62 12.26 -2.86
N GLU A 176 -20.37 13.33 -3.05
CA GLU A 176 -19.83 14.69 -3.22
C GLU A 176 -19.73 15.45 -1.89
N ILE A 177 -20.72 15.23 -1.00
CA ILE A 177 -20.86 15.95 0.27
C ILE A 177 -20.82 14.96 1.42
N GLY A 178 -20.03 15.27 2.45
CA GLY A 178 -19.96 14.49 3.68
C GLY A 178 -21.17 14.74 4.60
N ILE A 179 -21.56 13.71 5.34
CA ILE A 179 -22.64 13.77 6.34
C ILE A 179 -22.23 13.00 7.59
N GLY A 180 -22.21 13.66 8.73
CA GLY A 180 -21.80 13.06 10.00
C GLY A 180 -20.33 12.61 9.96
N SER A 181 -20.08 11.34 10.24
CA SER A 181 -18.73 10.74 10.17
C SER A 181 -18.31 10.31 8.77
N LYS A 182 -19.16 10.47 7.75
CA LYS A 182 -18.87 10.08 6.37
C LYS A 182 -18.24 11.24 5.61
N ILE A 183 -17.02 11.05 5.15
CA ILE A 183 -16.20 12.03 4.43
C ILE A 183 -16.01 11.55 3.01
N PRO A 184 -16.21 12.39 1.97
CA PRO A 184 -15.91 12.01 0.58
C PRO A 184 -14.45 11.59 0.42
N LEU A 185 -14.21 10.43 -0.19
CA LEU A 185 -12.88 9.87 -0.39
C LEU A 185 -11.96 10.84 -1.17
N TRP A 186 -12.50 11.54 -2.17
CA TRP A 186 -11.72 12.48 -2.98
C TRP A 186 -11.12 13.65 -2.18
N LEU A 187 -11.72 14.04 -1.04
CA LEU A 187 -11.19 15.11 -0.18
C LEU A 187 -9.84 14.77 0.42
N PHE A 188 -9.54 13.50 0.61
CA PHE A 188 -8.22 13.07 1.12
C PHE A 188 -7.09 13.37 0.12
N GLY A 189 -7.40 13.57 -1.15
CA GLY A 189 -6.46 14.02 -2.18
C GLY A 189 -5.94 15.46 -2.00
N PHE A 190 -6.40 16.20 -1.00
CA PHE A 190 -5.99 17.59 -0.71
C PHE A 190 -5.28 17.75 0.65
N LEU A 191 -4.80 16.65 1.24
CA LEU A 191 -4.14 16.66 2.55
C LEU A 191 -2.63 16.96 2.52
N TYR A 192 -2.10 17.40 1.40
CA TYR A 192 -0.67 17.75 1.21
C TYR A 192 -0.41 19.25 1.33
#